data_b904d743bc87f68b943b4df1055c947a
#
_entry.id   b904d743bc87f68b943b4df1055c947a
#
_cell.length_a   1.000
_cell.length_b   1.000
_cell.length_c   1.000
_cell.angle_alpha   90.00
_cell.angle_beta   90.00
_cell.angle_gamma   90.00
#
_symmetry.space_group_name_H-M   'P 1'
#
loop_
_entity.id
_entity.type
_entity.pdbx_description
1 polymer ?
#
loop_
_entity_poly.entity_id
_entity_poly.type
_entity_poly.pdbx_seq_one_letter_code
_entity_poly.pdbx_strand_id
1 'polypeptide(L)'
;MRISGITYESLVDGPGIRVVIFVQGCDLGCPECHNPDSHSRTGGREHTVREVMRKMKKPGKARKMVRGVTISGGEPFMQAGDCAQIALEAKRIGWDVTTFTGFTYEELVARDDPEIHALLGLTDYLIDGPYIHEERDLDLKFRGSTNQRIIDMEATRKHGRVKIYYGG
;
A
#
# COMPACT_ATOMS: atom_id res chain seq x y z
N MET A 1 -1.94 -4.88 14.77
CA MET A 1 -1.00 -4.60 13.68
C MET A 1 0.23 -3.84 14.14
N ARG A 2 1.35 -4.04 13.47
CA ARG A 2 2.58 -3.27 13.69
C ARG A 2 2.79 -2.25 12.57
N ILE A 3 3.12 -1.02 12.93
CA ILE A 3 3.43 0.04 11.97
C ILE A 3 4.74 0.76 12.35
N SER A 4 5.49 1.21 11.36
CA SER A 4 6.66 2.09 11.54
C SER A 4 6.25 3.55 11.65
N GLY A 5 5.18 3.97 10.99
CA GLY A 5 4.71 5.35 11.07
C GLY A 5 3.47 5.64 10.23
N ILE A 6 3.04 6.91 10.31
CA ILE A 6 1.96 7.47 9.49
C ILE A 6 2.39 8.85 8.99
N THR A 7 2.31 9.08 7.68
CA THR A 7 2.48 10.39 7.05
C THR A 7 1.12 10.90 6.59
N TYR A 8 0.84 12.19 6.83
CA TYR A 8 -0.53 12.70 6.67
C TYR A 8 -0.78 13.48 5.38
N GLU A 9 0.12 13.85 4.60
CA GLU A 9 -0.08 14.71 3.40
C GLU A 9 0.96 14.38 2.33
N SER A 10 1.05 13.09 1.95
CA SER A 10 1.97 12.67 0.90
C SER A 10 1.40 12.93 -0.49
N LEU A 11 2.28 13.34 -1.41
CA LEU A 11 2.01 13.53 -2.85
C LEU A 11 2.75 12.50 -3.72
N VAL A 12 3.64 11.71 -3.10
CA VAL A 12 4.55 10.82 -3.83
C VAL A 12 4.21 9.33 -3.67
N ASP A 13 3.25 9.01 -2.81
CA ASP A 13 2.88 7.63 -2.47
C ASP A 13 1.56 7.19 -3.13
N GLY A 14 1.23 7.74 -4.29
CA GLY A 14 0.02 7.41 -5.04
C GLY A 14 -0.73 8.66 -5.53
N PRO A 15 -1.84 8.47 -6.26
CA PRO A 15 -2.59 9.58 -6.87
C PRO A 15 -3.20 10.54 -5.84
N GLY A 16 -2.96 11.84 -5.99
CA GLY A 16 -3.51 12.89 -5.12
C GLY A 16 -2.84 12.97 -3.74
N ILE A 17 -3.41 13.78 -2.85
CA ILE A 17 -2.94 13.92 -1.47
C ILE A 17 -3.43 12.74 -0.65
N ARG A 18 -2.51 12.05 0.07
CA ARG A 18 -2.80 10.79 0.73
C ARG A 18 -2.32 10.76 2.19
N VAL A 19 -3.00 9.99 3.00
CA VAL A 19 -2.45 9.50 4.26
C VAL A 19 -1.71 8.20 3.96
N VAL A 20 -0.46 8.10 4.40
CA VAL A 20 0.34 6.88 4.21
C VAL A 20 0.50 6.18 5.56
N ILE A 21 0.18 4.90 5.59
CA ILE A 21 0.43 4.01 6.73
C ILE A 21 1.57 3.09 6.33
N PHE A 22 2.68 3.19 7.06
CA PHE A 22 3.83 2.32 6.86
C PHE A 22 3.74 1.16 7.84
N VAL A 23 3.43 -0.02 7.33
CA VAL A 23 3.45 -1.26 8.13
C VAL A 23 4.87 -1.69 8.45
N GLN A 24 5.02 -2.49 9.50
CA GLN A 24 6.29 -3.03 9.95
C GLN A 24 6.35 -4.54 9.73
N GLY A 25 7.48 -5.03 9.27
CA GLY A 25 7.75 -6.43 8.93
C GLY A 25 7.74 -6.66 7.42
N CYS A 26 8.84 -7.21 6.90
CA CYS A 26 8.97 -7.61 5.50
C CYS A 26 10.03 -8.70 5.38
N ASP A 27 9.68 -9.84 4.79
CA ASP A 27 10.59 -10.97 4.60
C ASP A 27 11.20 -11.02 3.18
N LEU A 28 10.86 -10.07 2.32
CA LEU A 28 11.31 -10.08 0.92
C LEU A 28 12.81 -9.77 0.78
N GLY A 29 13.35 -8.95 1.69
CA GLY A 29 14.79 -8.70 1.76
C GLY A 29 15.39 -8.06 0.49
N CYS A 30 14.63 -7.21 -0.21
CA CYS A 30 15.12 -6.57 -1.44
C CYS A 30 16.45 -5.83 -1.19
N PRO A 31 17.49 -6.05 -2.00
CA PRO A 31 18.72 -5.28 -1.91
C PRO A 31 18.46 -3.77 -2.07
N GLU A 32 19.15 -2.95 -1.29
CA GLU A 32 19.03 -1.48 -1.31
C GLU A 32 17.58 -0.98 -1.15
N CYS A 33 16.75 -1.72 -0.38
CA CYS A 33 15.37 -1.34 -0.08
C CYS A 33 15.30 0.10 0.44
N HIS A 34 14.30 0.88 0.00
CA HIS A 34 14.10 2.26 0.45
C HIS A 34 13.71 2.37 1.93
N ASN A 35 13.18 1.30 2.53
CA ASN A 35 12.72 1.25 3.93
C ASN A 35 13.34 0.06 4.69
N PRO A 36 14.66 -0.06 4.80
CA PRO A 36 15.30 -1.23 5.42
C PRO A 36 14.90 -1.41 6.90
N ASP A 37 14.63 -0.31 7.62
CA ASP A 37 14.16 -0.35 9.01
C ASP A 37 12.79 -1.01 9.18
N SER A 38 12.00 -1.08 8.11
CA SER A 38 10.70 -1.74 8.11
C SER A 38 10.76 -3.27 7.96
N HIS A 39 11.94 -3.86 7.71
CA HIS A 39 12.08 -5.32 7.55
C HIS A 39 11.86 -6.06 8.87
N SER A 40 12.36 -5.52 9.99
CA SER A 40 12.25 -6.18 11.29
C SER A 40 10.80 -6.42 11.68
N ARG A 41 10.42 -7.67 11.95
CA ARG A 41 9.09 -8.04 12.44
C ARG A 41 8.80 -7.53 13.85
N THR A 42 9.83 -7.22 14.63
CA THR A 42 9.72 -6.72 16.02
C THR A 42 9.95 -5.23 16.13
N GLY A 43 10.32 -4.56 15.04
CA GLY A 43 10.48 -3.11 14.97
C GLY A 43 9.14 -2.37 15.01
N GLY A 44 9.20 -1.05 14.84
CA GLY A 44 8.02 -0.20 14.85
C GLY A 44 7.27 -0.21 16.18
N ARG A 45 5.97 0.05 16.13
CA ARG A 45 5.09 0.04 17.31
C ARG A 45 3.84 -0.78 17.04
N GLU A 46 3.42 -1.53 18.04
CA GLU A 46 2.16 -2.25 18.01
C GLU A 46 0.99 -1.32 18.31
N HIS A 47 -0.05 -1.45 17.52
CA HIS A 47 -1.30 -0.71 17.64
C HIS A 47 -2.48 -1.64 17.39
N THR A 48 -3.61 -1.35 18.00
CA THR A 48 -4.87 -1.90 17.53
C THR A 48 -5.24 -1.26 16.19
N VAL A 49 -5.93 -2.00 15.33
CA VAL A 49 -6.46 -1.46 14.06
C VAL A 49 -7.29 -0.20 14.31
N ARG A 50 -8.11 -0.20 15.38
CA ARG A 50 -8.92 0.96 15.79
C ARG A 50 -8.08 2.21 16.08
N GLU A 51 -6.92 2.07 16.71
CA GLU A 51 -6.00 3.19 16.95
C GLU A 51 -5.43 3.73 15.66
N VAL A 52 -5.04 2.86 14.73
CA VAL A 52 -4.54 3.27 13.41
C VAL A 52 -5.63 3.99 12.62
N MET A 53 -6.85 3.46 12.58
CA MET A 53 -8.01 4.11 11.96
C MET A 53 -8.28 5.51 12.54
N ARG A 54 -8.20 5.65 13.87
CA ARG A 54 -8.36 6.94 14.54
C ARG A 54 -7.26 7.91 14.16
N LYS A 55 -6.00 7.45 14.10
CA LYS A 55 -4.85 8.25 13.70
C LYS A 55 -4.99 8.68 12.23
N MET A 56 -5.31 7.76 11.33
CA MET A 56 -5.53 8.03 9.91
C MET A 56 -6.52 9.18 9.68
N LYS A 57 -7.57 9.25 10.50
CA LYS A 57 -8.62 10.27 10.40
C LYS A 57 -8.31 11.58 11.12
N LYS A 58 -7.12 11.74 11.71
CA LYS A 58 -6.76 13.00 12.36
C LYS A 58 -6.80 14.17 11.36
N PRO A 59 -7.33 15.31 11.77
CA PRO A 59 -7.34 16.49 10.90
C PRO A 59 -5.93 17.02 10.71
N GLY A 60 -5.47 17.06 9.47
CA GLY A 60 -4.34 17.86 9.01
C GLY A 60 -4.83 19.14 8.34
N LYS A 61 -3.93 20.05 7.99
CA LYS A 61 -4.27 21.30 7.27
C LYS A 61 -4.95 21.02 5.92
N ALA A 62 -4.55 19.94 5.24
CA ALA A 62 -5.07 19.54 3.92
C ALA A 62 -6.14 18.44 3.98
N ARG A 63 -6.73 18.11 5.15
CA ARG A 63 -7.68 16.99 5.27
C ARG A 63 -8.79 16.99 4.22
N LYS A 64 -9.33 18.16 3.89
CA LYS A 64 -10.39 18.29 2.86
C LYS A 64 -9.91 17.94 1.45
N MET A 65 -8.60 17.94 1.24
CA MET A 65 -7.95 17.65 -0.04
C MET A 65 -7.44 16.20 -0.11
N VAL A 66 -7.43 15.47 1.03
CA VAL A 66 -7.01 14.07 1.06
C VAL A 66 -7.98 13.23 0.23
N ARG A 67 -7.42 12.52 -0.75
CA ARG A 67 -8.16 11.66 -1.68
C ARG A 67 -8.20 10.21 -1.22
N GLY A 68 -7.19 9.76 -0.49
CA GLY A 68 -7.13 8.36 -0.13
C GLY A 68 -6.09 8.00 0.92
N VAL A 69 -6.02 6.72 1.21
CA VAL A 69 -4.99 6.11 2.03
C VAL A 69 -4.03 5.30 1.17
N THR A 70 -2.76 5.33 1.52
CA THR A 70 -1.75 4.41 0.99
C THR A 70 -1.28 3.50 2.12
N ILE A 71 -1.24 2.21 1.86
CA ILE A 71 -0.70 1.19 2.76
C ILE A 71 0.62 0.72 2.15
N SER A 72 1.71 0.98 2.83
CA SER A 72 3.08 0.77 2.36
C SER A 72 3.98 0.37 3.55
N GLY A 73 5.29 0.56 3.46
CA GLY A 73 6.28 0.34 4.54
C GLY A 73 7.04 -0.94 4.38
N GLY A 74 6.84 -1.93 5.25
CA GLY A 74 7.29 -3.31 5.07
C GLY A 74 6.48 -4.00 3.98
N GLU A 75 5.87 -5.14 4.29
CA GLU A 75 4.99 -5.85 3.35
C GLU A 75 3.54 -5.86 3.88
N PRO A 76 2.63 -5.07 3.28
CA PRO A 76 1.23 -5.00 3.73
C PRO A 76 0.51 -6.35 3.73
N PHE A 77 0.82 -7.23 2.78
CA PHE A 77 0.18 -8.54 2.71
C PHE A 77 0.66 -9.54 3.77
N MET A 78 1.72 -9.22 4.53
CA MET A 78 2.06 -9.94 5.77
C MET A 78 1.14 -9.59 6.95
N GLN A 79 0.35 -8.52 6.83
CA GLN A 79 -0.66 -8.09 7.78
C GLN A 79 -1.99 -7.83 7.06
N ALA A 80 -2.33 -8.67 6.08
CA ALA A 80 -3.40 -8.47 5.12
C ALA A 80 -4.76 -8.21 5.79
N GLY A 81 -5.11 -8.99 6.82
CA GLY A 81 -6.39 -8.85 7.52
C GLY A 81 -6.54 -7.50 8.23
N ASP A 82 -5.50 -7.04 8.92
CA ASP A 82 -5.49 -5.72 9.56
C ASP A 82 -5.52 -4.59 8.53
N CYS A 83 -4.74 -4.73 7.45
CA CYS A 83 -4.72 -3.77 6.34
C CYS A 83 -6.07 -3.71 5.60
N ALA A 84 -6.75 -4.83 5.42
CA ALA A 84 -8.09 -4.88 4.84
C ALA A 84 -9.12 -4.10 5.69
N GLN A 85 -9.04 -4.19 7.03
CA GLN A 85 -9.91 -3.39 7.90
C GLN A 85 -9.64 -1.87 7.75
N ILE A 86 -8.38 -1.46 7.62
CA ILE A 86 -8.00 -0.06 7.34
C ILE A 86 -8.56 0.38 5.99
N ALA A 87 -8.38 -0.45 4.95
CA ALA A 87 -8.89 -0.19 3.60
C ALA A 87 -10.41 -0.04 3.59
N LEU A 88 -11.13 -0.94 4.27
CA LEU A 88 -12.59 -0.86 4.40
C LEU A 88 -13.05 0.45 5.05
N GLU A 89 -12.36 0.89 6.09
CA GLU A 89 -12.70 2.17 6.75
C GLU A 89 -12.39 3.37 5.86
N ALA A 90 -11.31 3.33 5.08
CA ALA A 90 -11.02 4.36 4.08
C ALA A 90 -12.14 4.46 3.03
N LYS A 91 -12.61 3.32 2.50
CA LYS A 91 -13.75 3.28 1.57
C LYS A 91 -15.03 3.85 2.18
N ARG A 92 -15.32 3.56 3.47
CA ARG A 92 -16.49 4.07 4.17
C ARG A 92 -16.52 5.60 4.28
N ILE A 93 -15.36 6.24 4.35
CA ILE A 93 -15.24 7.72 4.40
C ILE A 93 -15.03 8.36 3.04
N GLY A 94 -15.17 7.59 1.94
CA GLY A 94 -15.07 8.06 0.57
C GLY A 94 -13.64 8.23 0.05
N TRP A 95 -12.66 7.58 0.68
CA TRP A 95 -11.28 7.58 0.24
C TRP A 95 -10.97 6.37 -0.65
N ASP A 96 -10.13 6.57 -1.66
CA ASP A 96 -9.54 5.46 -2.41
C ASP A 96 -8.36 4.82 -1.64
N VAL A 97 -7.98 3.61 -2.05
CA VAL A 97 -6.95 2.80 -1.42
C VAL A 97 -5.86 2.47 -2.41
N THR A 98 -4.62 2.87 -2.11
CA THR A 98 -3.43 2.40 -2.79
C THR A 98 -2.69 1.42 -1.87
N THR A 99 -2.27 0.28 -2.38
CA THR A 99 -1.49 -0.70 -1.63
C THR A 99 -0.19 -1.00 -2.38
N PHE A 100 0.93 -0.89 -1.68
CA PHE A 100 2.23 -1.35 -2.19
C PHE A 100 2.46 -2.80 -1.79
N THR A 101 3.18 -3.53 -2.63
CA THR A 101 3.64 -4.88 -2.31
C THR A 101 4.87 -5.25 -3.13
N GLY A 102 5.75 -6.04 -2.56
CA GLY A 102 6.86 -6.62 -3.30
C GLY A 102 6.51 -7.93 -4.00
N PHE A 103 5.29 -8.46 -3.81
CA PHE A 103 4.78 -9.57 -4.60
C PHE A 103 4.18 -9.06 -5.90
N THR A 104 4.05 -9.93 -6.90
CA THR A 104 3.23 -9.65 -8.07
C THR A 104 1.75 -9.91 -7.77
N TYR A 105 0.87 -9.24 -8.50
CA TYR A 105 -0.58 -9.47 -8.41
C TYR A 105 -0.93 -10.96 -8.61
N GLU A 106 -0.28 -11.60 -9.58
CA GLU A 106 -0.49 -13.00 -9.91
C GLU A 106 -0.10 -13.94 -8.75
N GLU A 107 1.01 -13.65 -8.05
CA GLU A 107 1.42 -14.40 -6.85
C GLU A 107 0.41 -14.23 -5.71
N LEU A 108 -0.11 -13.02 -5.52
CA LEU A 108 -1.11 -12.76 -4.47
C LEU A 108 -2.44 -13.46 -4.76
N VAL A 109 -2.91 -13.42 -6.01
CA VAL A 109 -4.16 -14.09 -6.42
C VAL A 109 -4.05 -15.61 -6.31
N ALA A 110 -2.86 -16.17 -6.53
CA ALA A 110 -2.62 -17.62 -6.44
C ALA A 110 -2.61 -18.15 -4.99
N ARG A 111 -2.55 -17.26 -3.98
CA ARG A 111 -2.56 -17.67 -2.57
C ARG A 111 -3.99 -17.98 -2.12
N ASP A 112 -4.19 -19.12 -1.48
CA ASP A 112 -5.47 -19.49 -0.84
C ASP A 112 -5.56 -18.86 0.57
N ASP A 113 -5.64 -17.52 0.59
CA ASP A 113 -5.73 -16.73 1.82
C ASP A 113 -6.83 -15.69 1.71
N PRO A 114 -7.93 -15.83 2.47
CA PRO A 114 -9.07 -14.92 2.41
C PRO A 114 -8.73 -13.49 2.83
N GLU A 115 -7.73 -13.27 3.69
CA GLU A 115 -7.32 -11.93 4.12
C GLU A 115 -6.59 -11.19 2.98
N ILE A 116 -5.75 -11.90 2.23
CA ILE A 116 -5.09 -11.39 1.03
C ILE A 116 -6.13 -10.99 -0.01
N HIS A 117 -7.09 -11.88 -0.27
CA HIS A 117 -8.18 -11.59 -1.23
C HIS A 117 -9.06 -10.42 -0.77
N ALA A 118 -9.31 -10.27 0.54
CA ALA A 118 -10.06 -9.15 1.08
C ALA A 118 -9.32 -7.82 0.85
N LEU A 119 -8.01 -7.77 1.12
CA LEU A 119 -7.21 -6.56 0.88
C LEU A 119 -7.14 -6.21 -0.61
N LEU A 120 -6.90 -7.21 -1.48
CA LEU A 120 -6.93 -7.02 -2.94
C LEU A 120 -8.29 -6.48 -3.41
N GLY A 121 -9.39 -7.01 -2.85
CA GLY A 121 -10.75 -6.58 -3.18
C GLY A 121 -11.05 -5.13 -2.83
N LEU A 122 -10.40 -4.58 -1.81
CA LEU A 122 -10.58 -3.21 -1.31
C LEU A 122 -9.57 -2.22 -1.90
N THR A 123 -8.51 -2.69 -2.53
CA THR A 123 -7.47 -1.87 -3.18
C THR A 123 -7.98 -1.33 -4.52
N ASP A 124 -7.79 -0.03 -4.75
CA ASP A 124 -8.09 0.64 -6.02
C ASP A 124 -6.86 0.69 -6.93
N TYR A 125 -5.69 0.99 -6.35
CA TYR A 125 -4.41 0.99 -7.07
C TYR A 125 -3.43 0.06 -6.35
N LEU A 126 -2.96 -0.98 -7.03
CA LEU A 126 -1.93 -1.87 -6.52
C LEU A 126 -0.59 -1.52 -7.18
N ILE A 127 0.40 -1.18 -6.37
CA ILE A 127 1.78 -1.00 -6.83
C ILE A 127 2.50 -2.28 -6.47
N ASP A 128 2.74 -3.13 -7.48
CA ASP A 128 3.20 -4.49 -7.31
C ASP A 128 4.60 -4.73 -7.89
N GLY A 129 5.25 -5.78 -7.39
CA GLY A 129 6.58 -6.22 -7.80
C GLY A 129 7.68 -5.80 -6.83
N PRO A 130 8.74 -6.62 -6.71
CA PRO A 130 9.86 -6.33 -5.83
C PRO A 130 10.61 -5.09 -6.31
N TYR A 131 11.22 -4.36 -5.36
CA TYR A 131 12.16 -3.31 -5.72
C TYR A 131 13.44 -3.94 -6.28
N ILE A 132 13.85 -3.51 -7.46
CA ILE A 132 15.09 -3.94 -8.13
C ILE A 132 15.99 -2.71 -8.27
N HIS A 133 17.14 -2.72 -7.56
CA HIS A 133 18.02 -1.55 -7.50
C HIS A 133 18.60 -1.18 -8.88
N GLU A 134 18.94 -2.16 -9.70
CA GLU A 134 19.47 -1.98 -11.05
C GLU A 134 18.45 -1.35 -12.01
N GLU A 135 17.18 -1.44 -11.68
CA GLU A 135 16.06 -0.84 -12.42
C GLU A 135 15.53 0.44 -11.78
N ARG A 136 16.26 0.98 -10.80
CA ARG A 136 15.88 2.22 -10.12
C ARG A 136 15.79 3.38 -11.10
N ASP A 137 14.69 4.12 -11.02
CA ASP A 137 14.46 5.32 -11.81
C ASP A 137 13.70 6.36 -10.95
N LEU A 138 14.28 7.55 -10.78
CA LEU A 138 13.72 8.62 -9.95
C LEU A 138 12.62 9.42 -10.64
N ASP A 139 12.47 9.29 -11.95
CA ASP A 139 11.43 9.97 -12.73
C ASP A 139 10.11 9.19 -12.74
N LEU A 140 10.11 7.95 -12.21
CA LEU A 140 8.91 7.13 -12.09
C LEU A 140 7.96 7.68 -11.05
N LYS A 141 6.71 7.92 -11.46
CA LYS A 141 5.66 8.27 -10.51
C LYS A 141 5.28 7.06 -9.66
N PHE A 142 5.28 7.25 -8.34
CA PHE A 142 4.80 6.30 -7.32
C PHE A 142 5.51 4.94 -7.25
N ARG A 143 6.60 4.72 -7.98
CA ARG A 143 7.37 3.46 -8.04
C ARG A 143 8.85 3.74 -7.87
N GLY A 144 9.59 2.74 -7.39
CA GLY A 144 11.03 2.86 -7.18
C GLY A 144 11.88 2.28 -8.32
N SER A 145 11.33 1.33 -9.10
CA SER A 145 12.03 0.63 -10.19
C SER A 145 11.09 0.32 -11.36
N THR A 146 11.64 0.19 -12.55
CA THR A 146 10.88 0.10 -13.82
C THR A 146 10.06 -1.19 -13.94
N ASN A 147 10.49 -2.27 -13.29
CA ASN A 147 9.75 -3.54 -13.24
C ASN A 147 8.42 -3.45 -12.49
N GLN A 148 8.28 -2.51 -11.55
CA GLN A 148 7.06 -2.35 -10.77
C GLN A 148 5.92 -1.82 -11.64
N ARG A 149 4.69 -2.29 -11.34
CA ARG A 149 3.48 -1.89 -12.08
C ARG A 149 2.56 -1.10 -11.16
N ILE A 150 1.81 -0.16 -11.74
CA ILE A 150 0.64 0.43 -11.08
C ILE A 150 -0.58 -0.18 -11.73
N ILE A 151 -1.29 -1.02 -11.00
CA ILE A 151 -2.45 -1.77 -11.50
C ILE A 151 -3.72 -1.02 -11.08
N ASP A 152 -4.58 -0.72 -12.07
CA ASP A 152 -5.95 -0.30 -11.85
C ASP A 152 -6.77 -1.55 -11.48
N MET A 153 -7.09 -1.67 -10.19
CA MET A 153 -7.75 -2.85 -9.66
C MET A 153 -9.23 -2.94 -10.05
N GLU A 154 -9.92 -1.81 -10.25
CA GLU A 154 -11.30 -1.80 -10.73
C GLU A 154 -11.36 -2.30 -12.18
N ALA A 155 -10.54 -1.73 -13.06
CA ALA A 155 -10.45 -2.15 -14.46
C ALA A 155 -9.98 -3.62 -14.58
N THR A 156 -9.05 -4.05 -13.72
CA THR A 156 -8.54 -5.43 -13.67
C THR A 156 -9.66 -6.40 -13.32
N ARG A 157 -10.44 -6.13 -12.27
CA ARG A 157 -11.59 -6.98 -11.89
C ARG A 157 -12.65 -7.02 -12.99
N LYS A 158 -12.96 -5.87 -13.58
CA LYS A 158 -13.96 -5.77 -14.65
C LYS A 158 -13.60 -6.57 -15.91
N HIS A 159 -12.31 -6.61 -16.26
CA HIS A 159 -11.85 -7.24 -17.50
C HIS A 159 -11.25 -8.65 -17.31
N GLY A 160 -11.10 -9.11 -16.06
CA GLY A 160 -10.50 -10.43 -15.77
C GLY A 160 -9.02 -10.56 -16.14
N ARG A 161 -8.32 -9.44 -16.35
CA ARG A 161 -6.88 -9.38 -16.68
C ARG A 161 -6.29 -8.09 -16.17
N VAL A 162 -5.01 -8.11 -15.83
CA VAL A 162 -4.28 -6.92 -15.34
C VAL A 162 -4.43 -5.73 -16.28
N LYS A 163 -4.79 -4.60 -15.72
CA LYS A 163 -4.88 -3.31 -16.38
C LYS A 163 -3.95 -2.33 -15.70
N ILE A 164 -3.01 -1.78 -16.47
CA ILE A 164 -2.06 -0.79 -15.98
C ILE A 164 -2.74 0.58 -15.89
N TYR A 165 -2.49 1.28 -14.79
CA TYR A 165 -2.89 2.66 -14.60
C TYR A 165 -1.88 3.58 -15.28
N TYR A 166 -2.34 4.38 -16.23
CA TYR A 166 -1.53 5.35 -16.98
C TYR A 166 -1.80 6.80 -16.57
N GLY A 167 -2.62 7.02 -15.53
CA GLY A 167 -2.90 8.36 -15.03
C GLY A 167 -1.70 8.96 -14.33
N GLY A 168 -1.27 10.11 -14.80
CA GLY A 168 -0.18 10.89 -14.28
C GLY A 168 -0.59 12.31 -13.98
#